data_c1abf3fbf41a63bc05f328ceaa66b48c
#
_entry.id   c1abf3fbf41a63bc05f328ceaa66b48c
#
_cell.length_a   1.000
_cell.length_b   1.000
_cell.length_c   1.000
_cell.angle_alpha   90.00
_cell.angle_beta   90.00
_cell.angle_gamma   90.00
#
_symmetry.space_group_name_H-M   'P 1'
#
loop_
_entity.id
_entity.type
_entity.pdbx_description
1 polymer ?
#
loop_
_entity_poly.entity_id
_entity_poly.type
_entity_poly.pdbx_seq_one_letter_code
_entity_poly.pdbx_strand_id
1 'polypeptide(L)'
;MQALRAKFGTGNLVTAAITADATAGGKIDAADYAGAARYVNWYNPMTYDYFGAWDAAGPTAPHSPLTSYSGIPKANLHSSATIAKLKGLGIPASKLLLGIGFYGRGWTGVTQAAPGGTATGPAAGTYEQGIEDYKVLKTKCPATGKVGGTAYAKCGNNWWSYDTPATIASKMTYKNQQGLAGTFFWELSGDTANGELIKAIK
;
A
#
# COMPACT_ATOMS: atom_id res chain seq x y z
N MET A 1 14.10 -12.77 -14.61
CA MET A 1 15.14 -11.88 -14.03
C MET A 1 16.55 -12.24 -14.50
N GLN A 2 16.93 -13.51 -14.52
CA GLN A 2 18.27 -13.94 -14.98
C GLN A 2 18.61 -13.44 -16.40
N ALA A 3 17.72 -13.63 -17.37
CA ALA A 3 17.92 -13.18 -18.75
C ALA A 3 18.07 -11.65 -18.87
N LEU A 4 17.29 -10.89 -18.09
CA LEU A 4 17.42 -9.43 -18.03
C LEU A 4 18.77 -9.01 -17.47
N ARG A 5 19.21 -9.63 -16.38
CA ARG A 5 20.53 -9.36 -15.79
C ARG A 5 21.68 -9.72 -16.76
N ALA A 6 21.58 -10.86 -17.45
CA ALA A 6 22.57 -11.24 -18.45
C ALA A 6 22.63 -10.23 -19.62
N LYS A 7 21.46 -9.75 -20.07
CA LYS A 7 21.40 -8.78 -21.19
C LYS A 7 21.89 -7.39 -20.79
N PHE A 8 21.52 -6.90 -19.60
CA PHE A 8 21.80 -5.53 -19.15
C PHE A 8 23.14 -5.39 -18.41
N GLY A 9 23.76 -6.50 -18.01
CA GLY A 9 25.00 -6.48 -17.23
C GLY A 9 24.79 -5.97 -15.81
N THR A 10 25.89 -5.76 -15.08
CA THR A 10 25.85 -5.34 -13.66
C THR A 10 25.79 -3.82 -13.48
N GLY A 11 26.10 -3.04 -14.51
CA GLY A 11 26.09 -1.58 -14.48
C GLY A 11 24.70 -0.95 -14.57
N ASN A 12 23.67 -1.73 -14.93
CA ASN A 12 22.32 -1.23 -15.07
C ASN A 12 21.42 -1.74 -13.93
N LEU A 13 20.45 -0.91 -13.53
CA LEU A 13 19.45 -1.31 -12.54
C LEU A 13 18.44 -2.28 -13.16
N VAL A 14 18.19 -3.37 -12.47
CA VAL A 14 17.10 -4.30 -12.73
C VAL A 14 16.27 -4.36 -11.46
N THR A 15 15.07 -3.87 -11.53
CA THR A 15 14.12 -3.84 -10.40
C THR A 15 12.82 -4.49 -10.81
N ALA A 16 11.99 -4.89 -9.85
CA ALA A 16 10.69 -5.46 -10.15
C ALA A 16 9.64 -4.99 -9.14
N ALA A 17 8.52 -4.48 -9.66
CA ALA A 17 7.30 -4.35 -8.89
C ALA A 17 6.70 -5.74 -8.68
N ILE A 18 6.35 -6.06 -7.43
CA ILE A 18 5.85 -7.38 -7.05
C ILE A 18 4.60 -7.27 -6.20
N THR A 19 3.83 -8.35 -6.17
CA THR A 19 2.65 -8.47 -5.32
C THR A 19 3.01 -8.32 -3.84
N ALA A 20 2.05 -7.83 -3.05
CA ALA A 20 2.14 -7.74 -1.60
C ALA A 20 1.21 -8.73 -0.87
N ASP A 21 0.62 -9.69 -1.58
CA ASP A 21 -0.27 -10.69 -0.99
C ASP A 21 0.52 -11.73 -0.18
N ALA A 22 0.59 -11.50 1.13
CA ALA A 22 1.31 -12.36 2.08
C ALA A 22 0.44 -13.49 2.68
N THR A 23 -0.79 -13.70 2.19
CA THR A 23 -1.64 -14.80 2.65
C THR A 23 -0.98 -16.15 2.34
N ALA A 24 -1.32 -17.16 3.13
CA ALA A 24 -0.83 -18.53 2.86
C ALA A 24 -1.39 -19.03 1.52
N GLY A 25 -0.52 -19.50 0.63
CA GLY A 25 -0.89 -19.87 -0.75
C GLY A 25 -1.24 -18.67 -1.64
N GLY A 26 -1.00 -17.42 -1.18
CA GLY A 26 -1.27 -16.20 -1.91
C GLY A 26 -0.24 -15.93 -3.03
N LYS A 27 -0.37 -14.76 -3.64
CA LYS A 27 0.41 -14.45 -4.87
C LYS A 27 1.92 -14.42 -4.65
N ILE A 28 2.41 -14.14 -3.43
CA ILE A 28 3.85 -14.23 -3.13
C ILE A 28 4.33 -15.69 -3.25
N ASP A 29 3.52 -16.66 -2.86
CA ASP A 29 3.89 -18.08 -2.93
C ASP A 29 3.87 -18.65 -4.36
N ALA A 30 3.26 -17.93 -5.31
CA ALA A 30 3.13 -18.39 -6.70
C ALA A 30 4.39 -18.20 -7.57
N ALA A 31 5.44 -17.52 -7.06
CA ALA A 31 6.66 -17.24 -7.82
C ALA A 31 7.91 -17.37 -6.96
N ASP A 32 9.02 -17.76 -7.57
CA ASP A 32 10.33 -17.87 -6.92
C ASP A 32 11.01 -16.50 -6.78
N TYR A 33 10.49 -15.67 -5.88
CA TYR A 33 11.11 -14.37 -5.57
C TYR A 33 12.48 -14.52 -4.91
N ALA A 34 12.70 -15.57 -4.11
CA ALA A 34 13.99 -15.84 -3.47
C ALA A 34 15.08 -16.14 -4.51
N GLY A 35 14.80 -17.04 -5.46
CA GLY A 35 15.74 -17.36 -6.55
C GLY A 35 15.97 -16.18 -7.48
N ALA A 36 14.96 -15.38 -7.75
CA ALA A 36 15.05 -14.18 -8.59
C ALA A 36 15.80 -13.02 -7.91
N ALA A 37 15.86 -12.96 -6.58
CA ALA A 37 16.48 -11.89 -5.79
C ALA A 37 17.96 -11.67 -6.13
N ARG A 38 18.69 -12.73 -6.56
CA ARG A 38 20.11 -12.63 -6.98
C ARG A 38 20.33 -11.83 -8.24
N TYR A 39 19.27 -11.65 -9.05
CA TYR A 39 19.35 -11.01 -10.36
C TYR A 39 18.78 -9.58 -10.37
N VAL A 40 18.05 -9.17 -9.33
CA VAL A 40 17.52 -7.82 -9.19
C VAL A 40 18.37 -6.99 -8.25
N ASN A 41 18.37 -5.69 -8.44
CA ASN A 41 18.93 -4.73 -7.48
C ASN A 41 18.01 -4.65 -6.24
N TRP A 42 16.69 -4.49 -6.45
CA TRP A 42 15.70 -4.52 -5.40
C TRP A 42 14.31 -4.86 -5.94
N TYR A 43 13.40 -5.19 -5.04
CA TYR A 43 11.98 -5.35 -5.26
C TYR A 43 11.21 -4.13 -4.76
N ASN A 44 10.12 -3.82 -5.47
CA ASN A 44 9.10 -2.85 -5.08
C ASN A 44 7.80 -3.61 -4.72
N PRO A 45 7.66 -4.19 -3.52
CA PRO A 45 6.40 -4.77 -3.09
C PRO A 45 5.31 -3.70 -3.05
N MET A 46 4.24 -3.88 -3.82
CA MET A 46 3.14 -2.93 -3.91
C MET A 46 2.26 -3.03 -2.66
N THR A 47 2.77 -2.49 -1.53
CA THR A 47 2.16 -2.51 -0.20
C THR A 47 1.01 -1.51 -0.07
N TYR A 48 0.14 -1.53 -1.05
CA TYR A 48 -1.11 -0.80 -1.16
C TYR A 48 -2.12 -1.66 -1.93
N ASP A 49 -3.37 -1.23 -2.05
CA ASP A 49 -4.44 -1.98 -2.69
C ASP A 49 -4.72 -3.35 -2.05
N TYR A 50 -4.57 -3.45 -0.74
CA TYR A 50 -4.94 -4.66 -0.02
C TYR A 50 -6.47 -4.84 0.04
N PHE A 51 -7.22 -3.73 0.13
CA PHE A 51 -8.68 -3.69 0.16
C PHE A 51 -9.20 -2.53 -0.69
N GLY A 52 -10.33 -2.73 -1.33
CA GLY A 52 -10.96 -1.75 -2.22
C GLY A 52 -12.36 -2.16 -2.65
N ALA A 53 -13.03 -1.28 -3.39
CA ALA A 53 -14.43 -1.48 -3.77
C ALA A 53 -14.65 -2.46 -4.95
N TRP A 54 -13.65 -3.26 -5.32
CA TRP A 54 -13.87 -4.53 -6.01
C TRP A 54 -14.68 -5.50 -5.14
N ASP A 55 -14.59 -5.40 -3.81
CA ASP A 55 -15.54 -5.95 -2.86
C ASP A 55 -16.63 -4.89 -2.60
N ALA A 56 -17.57 -4.74 -3.56
CA ALA A 56 -18.52 -3.64 -3.63
C ALA A 56 -19.41 -3.49 -2.37
N ALA A 57 -19.77 -4.60 -1.74
CA ALA A 57 -20.58 -4.62 -0.52
C ALA A 57 -19.76 -4.35 0.77
N GLY A 58 -18.45 -4.15 0.65
CA GLY A 58 -17.54 -4.09 1.79
C GLY A 58 -17.06 -5.48 2.23
N PRO A 59 -16.53 -5.64 3.44
CA PRO A 59 -16.44 -4.60 4.47
C PRO A 59 -15.42 -3.51 4.12
N THR A 60 -15.69 -2.26 4.53
CA THR A 60 -14.72 -1.17 4.38
C THR A 60 -13.44 -1.47 5.13
N ALA A 61 -12.31 -1.30 4.49
CA ALA A 61 -11.00 -1.57 5.10
C ALA A 61 -9.91 -0.68 4.47
N PRO A 62 -8.89 -0.29 5.23
CA PRO A 62 -7.78 0.49 4.69
C PRO A 62 -7.05 -0.24 3.57
N HIS A 63 -6.78 0.46 2.47
CA HIS A 63 -6.10 -0.16 1.33
C HIS A 63 -4.59 -0.37 1.54
N SER A 64 -3.97 0.34 2.50
CA SER A 64 -2.53 0.26 2.75
C SER A 64 -2.19 0.21 4.25
N PRO A 65 -2.75 -0.74 5.02
CA PRO A 65 -2.43 -0.84 6.44
C PRO A 65 -0.98 -1.28 6.63
N LEU A 66 -0.27 -0.61 7.55
CA LEU A 66 1.11 -0.97 7.91
C LEU A 66 1.14 -2.26 8.72
N THR A 67 0.23 -2.39 9.68
CA THR A 67 0.14 -3.53 10.58
C THR A 67 -1.26 -4.12 10.59
N SER A 68 -1.40 -5.33 11.13
CA SER A 68 -2.71 -5.90 11.44
C SER A 68 -3.46 -5.03 12.45
N TYR A 69 -4.78 -5.17 12.47
CA TYR A 69 -5.69 -4.52 13.42
C TYR A 69 -6.90 -5.42 13.68
N SER A 70 -7.61 -5.17 14.79
CA SER A 70 -8.83 -5.93 15.11
C SER A 70 -9.91 -5.70 14.06
N GLY A 71 -10.43 -6.78 13.46
CA GLY A 71 -11.42 -6.73 12.39
C GLY A 71 -10.86 -6.59 10.98
N ILE A 72 -9.54 -6.75 10.77
CA ILE A 72 -8.98 -6.81 9.42
C ILE A 72 -9.64 -7.96 8.63
N PRO A 73 -10.19 -7.71 7.42
CA PRO A 73 -11.00 -8.71 6.71
C PRO A 73 -10.23 -9.97 6.30
N LYS A 74 -8.94 -9.82 5.98
CA LYS A 74 -8.05 -10.93 5.64
C LYS A 74 -6.73 -10.76 6.39
N ALA A 75 -6.42 -11.72 7.24
CA ALA A 75 -5.12 -11.77 7.92
C ALA A 75 -3.97 -11.75 6.90
N ASN A 76 -2.88 -11.10 7.25
CA ASN A 76 -1.67 -10.96 6.42
C ASN A 76 -1.82 -10.11 5.15
N LEU A 77 -2.93 -9.40 4.95
CA LEU A 77 -3.02 -8.33 3.94
C LEU A 77 -2.67 -6.98 4.57
N HIS A 78 -1.41 -6.80 4.91
CA HIS A 78 -0.82 -5.57 5.43
C HIS A 78 0.70 -5.55 5.21
N SER A 79 1.29 -4.37 5.21
CA SER A 79 2.68 -4.17 4.79
C SER A 79 3.69 -4.96 5.63
N SER A 80 3.51 -5.00 6.96
CA SER A 80 4.46 -5.72 7.82
C SER A 80 4.43 -7.25 7.59
N ALA A 81 3.26 -7.83 7.25
CA ALA A 81 3.19 -9.25 6.88
C ALA A 81 3.89 -9.51 5.55
N THR A 82 3.69 -8.63 4.56
CA THR A 82 4.39 -8.71 3.25
C THR A 82 5.91 -8.71 3.44
N ILE A 83 6.42 -7.74 4.18
CA ILE A 83 7.87 -7.61 4.44
C ILE A 83 8.39 -8.83 5.23
N ALA A 84 7.68 -9.26 6.27
CA ALA A 84 8.07 -10.44 7.05
C ALA A 84 8.11 -11.70 6.17
N LYS A 85 7.10 -11.91 5.32
CA LYS A 85 7.06 -13.06 4.41
C LYS A 85 8.22 -13.05 3.41
N LEU A 86 8.49 -11.92 2.76
CA LEU A 86 9.59 -11.81 1.80
C LEU A 86 10.96 -12.03 2.49
N LYS A 87 11.16 -11.47 3.69
CA LYS A 87 12.37 -11.74 4.50
C LYS A 87 12.46 -13.22 4.91
N GLY A 88 11.33 -13.84 5.28
CA GLY A 88 11.26 -15.27 5.61
C GLY A 88 11.62 -16.20 4.45
N LEU A 89 11.43 -15.77 3.21
CA LEU A 89 11.90 -16.44 2.00
C LEU A 89 13.43 -16.27 1.76
N GLY A 90 14.14 -15.55 2.63
CA GLY A 90 15.58 -15.32 2.50
C GLY A 90 15.96 -14.09 1.66
N ILE A 91 15.00 -13.22 1.30
CA ILE A 91 15.29 -11.98 0.58
C ILE A 91 15.85 -10.96 1.58
N PRO A 92 17.06 -10.41 1.37
CA PRO A 92 17.63 -9.41 2.26
C PRO A 92 16.76 -8.15 2.34
N ALA A 93 16.61 -7.58 3.53
CA ALA A 93 15.87 -6.32 3.73
C ALA A 93 16.40 -5.18 2.85
N SER A 94 17.73 -5.15 2.61
CA SER A 94 18.41 -4.21 1.70
C SER A 94 18.02 -4.35 0.22
N LYS A 95 17.19 -5.31 -0.12
CA LYS A 95 16.60 -5.48 -1.47
C LYS A 95 15.08 -5.26 -1.48
N LEU A 96 14.49 -4.78 -0.41
CA LEU A 96 13.06 -4.52 -0.31
C LEU A 96 12.79 -3.04 -0.09
N LEU A 97 11.88 -2.47 -0.87
CA LEU A 97 11.36 -1.12 -0.69
C LEU A 97 9.96 -1.20 -0.07
N LEU A 98 9.53 -0.15 0.63
CA LEU A 98 8.16 -0.02 1.12
C LEU A 98 7.35 0.84 0.13
N GLY A 99 6.23 0.29 -0.38
CA GLY A 99 5.34 1.01 -1.29
C GLY A 99 4.34 1.90 -0.55
N ILE A 100 4.13 3.09 -1.05
CA ILE A 100 3.18 4.09 -0.52
C ILE A 100 2.22 4.51 -1.64
N GLY A 101 0.91 4.47 -1.38
CA GLY A 101 -0.09 5.05 -2.28
C GLY A 101 -0.27 6.54 -2.01
N PHE A 102 -0.16 7.39 -3.04
CA PHE A 102 -0.49 8.81 -2.97
C PHE A 102 -1.95 9.08 -3.34
N TYR A 103 -2.77 8.08 -3.12
CA TYR A 103 -4.21 8.03 -3.41
C TYR A 103 -4.95 7.28 -2.32
N GLY A 104 -6.25 7.31 -2.37
CA GLY A 104 -7.11 6.51 -1.50
C GLY A 104 -8.01 5.57 -2.26
N ARG A 105 -8.49 4.55 -1.56
CA ARG A 105 -9.58 3.66 -1.99
C ARG A 105 -10.83 3.95 -1.19
N GLY A 106 -12.00 3.92 -1.85
CA GLY A 106 -13.25 4.32 -1.20
C GLY A 106 -14.50 3.60 -1.68
N TRP A 107 -15.46 3.53 -0.78
CA TRP A 107 -16.80 2.97 -0.97
C TRP A 107 -17.86 4.03 -0.72
N THR A 108 -19.04 3.82 -1.31
CA THR A 108 -20.26 4.61 -1.05
C THR A 108 -21.33 3.75 -0.37
N GLY A 109 -22.39 4.42 0.12
CA GLY A 109 -23.47 3.76 0.87
C GLY A 109 -23.07 3.29 2.26
N VAL A 110 -21.99 3.83 2.80
CA VAL A 110 -21.44 3.45 4.10
C VAL A 110 -22.06 4.31 5.20
N THR A 111 -22.61 3.68 6.22
CA THR A 111 -23.17 4.36 7.40
C THR A 111 -22.20 4.39 8.58
N GLN A 112 -21.34 3.36 8.71
CA GLN A 112 -20.39 3.22 9.80
C GLN A 112 -19.11 4.06 9.55
N ALA A 113 -18.66 4.77 10.58
CA ALA A 113 -17.42 5.58 10.48
C ALA A 113 -16.16 4.72 10.59
N ALA A 114 -16.13 3.76 11.52
CA ALA A 114 -14.98 2.84 11.67
C ALA A 114 -14.90 1.84 10.50
N PRO A 115 -13.71 1.25 10.22
CA PRO A 115 -13.58 0.15 9.27
C PRO A 115 -14.50 -1.03 9.62
N GLY A 116 -14.82 -1.85 8.63
CA GLY A 116 -15.72 -3.01 8.79
C GLY A 116 -17.17 -2.76 8.39
N GLY A 117 -17.51 -1.55 7.95
CA GLY A 117 -18.86 -1.21 7.50
C GLY A 117 -19.24 -1.85 6.17
N THR A 118 -20.54 -2.10 6.00
CA THR A 118 -21.12 -2.48 4.69
C THR A 118 -21.15 -1.27 3.75
N ALA A 119 -21.19 -1.54 2.46
CA ALA A 119 -21.22 -0.56 1.39
C ALA A 119 -22.19 -0.97 0.28
N THR A 120 -22.44 -0.07 -0.67
CA THR A 120 -23.28 -0.35 -1.86
C THR A 120 -22.49 -0.31 -3.17
N GLY A 121 -21.22 0.07 -3.13
CA GLY A 121 -20.38 0.14 -4.32
C GLY A 121 -19.15 1.05 -4.13
N PRO A 122 -18.40 1.28 -5.20
CA PRO A 122 -17.27 2.21 -5.19
C PRO A 122 -17.75 3.65 -5.05
N ALA A 123 -17.03 4.45 -4.28
CA ALA A 123 -17.25 5.91 -4.24
C ALA A 123 -16.85 6.56 -5.57
N ALA A 124 -17.50 7.66 -5.92
CA ALA A 124 -17.10 8.42 -7.10
C ALA A 124 -15.71 9.04 -6.91
N GLY A 125 -14.83 8.85 -7.88
CA GLY A 125 -13.51 9.46 -7.96
C GLY A 125 -13.33 10.31 -9.20
N THR A 126 -12.28 11.11 -9.23
CA THR A 126 -12.03 12.04 -10.35
C THR A 126 -11.73 11.30 -11.66
N TYR A 127 -10.96 10.23 -11.62
CA TYR A 127 -10.53 9.48 -12.80
C TYR A 127 -11.16 8.08 -12.87
N GLU A 128 -11.35 7.45 -11.74
CA GLU A 128 -11.87 6.09 -11.63
C GLU A 128 -12.73 5.95 -10.37
N GLN A 129 -13.82 5.19 -10.46
CA GLN A 129 -14.64 4.87 -9.29
C GLN A 129 -13.84 4.08 -8.25
N GLY A 130 -13.98 4.43 -7.00
CA GLY A 130 -13.29 3.80 -5.89
C GLY A 130 -11.85 4.23 -5.69
N ILE A 131 -11.34 5.17 -6.51
CA ILE A 131 -9.99 5.74 -6.39
C ILE A 131 -10.08 7.27 -6.43
N GLU A 132 -9.31 7.93 -5.55
CA GLU A 132 -9.19 9.39 -5.58
C GLU A 132 -7.80 9.82 -5.10
N ASP A 133 -7.25 10.88 -5.69
CA ASP A 133 -5.96 11.45 -5.32
C ASP A 133 -5.94 11.98 -3.87
N TYR A 134 -4.81 11.82 -3.19
CA TYR A 134 -4.62 12.41 -1.85
C TYR A 134 -4.92 13.91 -1.82
N LYS A 135 -4.40 14.69 -2.80
CA LYS A 135 -4.61 16.14 -2.89
C LYS A 135 -6.08 16.55 -2.89
N VAL A 136 -6.95 15.67 -3.40
CA VAL A 136 -8.41 15.87 -3.42
C VAL A 136 -9.01 15.41 -2.10
N LEU A 137 -8.67 14.22 -1.61
CA LEU A 137 -9.22 13.64 -0.40
C LEU A 137 -8.93 14.47 0.84
N LYS A 138 -7.72 15.04 0.96
CA LYS A 138 -7.35 15.87 2.11
C LYS A 138 -8.30 17.05 2.36
N THR A 139 -8.95 17.55 1.31
CA THR A 139 -9.92 18.65 1.38
C THR A 139 -11.37 18.20 1.31
N LYS A 140 -11.70 17.29 0.40
CA LYS A 140 -13.08 16.84 0.20
C LYS A 140 -13.56 15.84 1.25
N CYS A 141 -12.64 15.05 1.79
CA CYS A 141 -12.95 14.03 2.80
C CYS A 141 -11.78 13.88 3.77
N PRO A 142 -11.56 14.88 4.65
CA PRO A 142 -10.44 14.87 5.59
C PRO A 142 -10.46 13.65 6.50
N ALA A 143 -9.28 13.14 6.87
CA ALA A 143 -9.14 11.97 7.72
C ALA A 143 -9.86 12.16 9.07
N THR A 144 -10.68 11.18 9.45
CA THR A 144 -11.46 11.16 10.69
C THR A 144 -10.93 10.14 11.70
N GLY A 145 -10.03 9.25 11.28
CA GLY A 145 -9.44 8.25 12.17
C GLY A 145 -8.22 7.58 11.57
N LYS A 146 -7.62 6.70 12.36
CA LYS A 146 -6.45 5.90 11.97
C LYS A 146 -6.60 4.48 12.48
N VAL A 147 -6.21 3.49 11.68
CA VAL A 147 -6.18 2.07 12.06
C VAL A 147 -5.06 1.36 11.30
N GLY A 148 -4.38 0.41 11.93
CA GLY A 148 -3.30 -0.35 11.28
C GLY A 148 -2.18 0.53 10.70
N GLY A 149 -1.97 1.75 11.23
CA GLY A 149 -0.93 2.67 10.76
C GLY A 149 -1.28 3.45 9.50
N THR A 150 -2.54 3.44 9.05
CA THR A 150 -3.05 4.25 7.92
C THR A 150 -4.29 5.04 8.33
N ALA A 151 -4.63 6.10 7.59
CA ALA A 151 -5.79 6.93 7.88
C ALA A 151 -7.04 6.43 7.16
N TYR A 152 -8.20 6.79 7.71
CA TYR A 152 -9.49 6.65 7.06
C TYR A 152 -10.36 7.88 7.30
N ALA A 153 -11.37 8.04 6.46
CA ALA A 153 -12.30 9.15 6.52
C ALA A 153 -13.73 8.68 6.21
N LYS A 154 -14.71 9.26 6.90
CA LYS A 154 -16.14 9.12 6.61
C LYS A 154 -16.71 10.50 6.33
N CYS A 155 -17.24 10.71 5.11
CA CYS A 155 -17.83 11.96 4.66
C CYS A 155 -19.12 11.69 3.88
N GLY A 156 -20.22 12.20 4.36
CA GLY A 156 -21.54 11.84 3.82
C GLY A 156 -21.73 10.32 3.83
N ASN A 157 -22.05 9.73 2.69
CA ASN A 157 -22.20 8.28 2.51
C ASN A 157 -20.90 7.60 2.05
N ASN A 158 -19.82 8.35 1.87
CA ASN A 158 -18.55 7.80 1.39
C ASN A 158 -17.60 7.48 2.54
N TRP A 159 -16.86 6.40 2.39
CA TRP A 159 -15.77 6.00 3.26
C TRP A 159 -14.51 5.83 2.42
N TRP A 160 -13.40 6.42 2.86
CA TRP A 160 -12.11 6.41 2.17
C TRP A 160 -11.00 5.97 3.11
N SER A 161 -9.98 5.32 2.58
CA SER A 161 -8.69 5.18 3.27
C SER A 161 -7.56 5.71 2.40
N TYR A 162 -6.59 6.38 3.02
CA TYR A 162 -5.42 6.94 2.37
C TYR A 162 -4.33 7.23 3.40
N ASP A 163 -3.11 7.43 2.91
CA ASP A 163 -2.03 7.88 3.77
C ASP A 163 -1.99 9.41 3.88
N THR A 164 -1.59 9.88 5.05
CA THR A 164 -1.33 11.29 5.35
C THR A 164 0.17 11.47 5.65
N PRO A 165 0.71 12.69 5.70
CA PRO A 165 2.09 12.91 6.14
C PRO A 165 2.42 12.21 7.46
N ALA A 166 1.49 12.22 8.42
CA ALA A 166 1.68 11.57 9.72
C ALA A 166 1.73 10.04 9.64
N THR A 167 0.90 9.41 8.79
CA THR A 167 0.95 7.95 8.60
C THR A 167 2.17 7.52 7.80
N ILE A 168 2.59 8.32 6.82
CA ILE A 168 3.85 8.11 6.09
C ILE A 168 5.04 8.19 7.04
N ALA A 169 5.11 9.17 7.94
CA ALA A 169 6.17 9.25 8.95
C ALA A 169 6.27 7.96 9.79
N SER A 170 5.13 7.39 10.20
CA SER A 170 5.10 6.10 10.90
C SER A 170 5.61 4.94 10.02
N LYS A 171 5.26 4.94 8.73
CA LYS A 171 5.76 3.97 7.75
C LYS A 171 7.27 4.12 7.51
N MET A 172 7.80 5.35 7.51
CA MET A 172 9.25 5.59 7.41
C MET A 172 9.99 5.09 8.65
N THR A 173 9.43 5.28 9.84
CA THR A 173 9.97 4.69 11.07
C THR A 173 10.04 3.17 10.96
N TYR A 174 8.97 2.52 10.52
CA TYR A 174 8.96 1.07 10.27
C TYR A 174 10.00 0.65 9.24
N LYS A 175 10.09 1.35 8.10
CA LYS A 175 11.09 1.10 7.05
C LYS A 175 12.52 1.08 7.63
N ASN A 176 12.85 2.09 8.44
CA ASN A 176 14.16 2.20 9.07
C ASN A 176 14.40 1.05 10.09
N GLN A 177 13.42 0.75 10.93
CA GLN A 177 13.51 -0.35 11.91
C GLN A 177 13.69 -1.72 11.25
N GLN A 178 13.10 -1.93 10.06
CA GLN A 178 13.23 -3.17 9.31
C GLN A 178 14.49 -3.26 8.45
N GLY A 179 15.28 -2.18 8.34
CA GLY A 179 16.48 -2.10 7.50
C GLY A 179 16.18 -2.17 6.01
N LEU A 180 15.00 -1.69 5.58
CA LEU A 180 14.62 -1.71 4.16
C LEU A 180 15.48 -0.74 3.35
N ALA A 181 15.67 -1.07 2.07
CA ALA A 181 16.49 -0.27 1.15
C ALA A 181 15.96 1.14 0.92
N GLY A 182 14.66 1.34 1.03
CA GLY A 182 14.02 2.62 0.77
C GLY A 182 12.52 2.52 0.63
N THR A 183 11.96 3.47 -0.09
CA THR A 183 10.53 3.61 -0.33
C THR A 183 10.30 3.94 -1.80
N PHE A 184 9.18 3.52 -2.35
CA PHE A 184 8.66 3.97 -3.64
C PHE A 184 7.18 4.33 -3.47
N PHE A 185 6.63 5.06 -4.41
CA PHE A 185 5.25 5.51 -4.32
C PHE A 185 4.53 5.44 -5.67
N TRP A 186 3.24 5.35 -5.64
CA TRP A 186 2.31 5.46 -6.76
C TRP A 186 1.19 6.43 -6.39
N GLU A 187 1.03 7.57 -7.09
CA GLU A 187 1.97 8.20 -8.01
C GLU A 187 2.11 9.69 -7.67
N LEU A 188 3.11 10.36 -8.20
CA LEU A 188 3.44 11.74 -7.85
C LEU A 188 2.30 12.73 -8.11
N SER A 189 1.51 12.51 -9.16
CA SER A 189 0.36 13.35 -9.50
C SER A 189 -0.73 13.38 -8.43
N GLY A 190 -0.78 12.37 -7.54
CA GLY A 190 -1.71 12.32 -6.41
C GLY A 190 -1.35 13.22 -5.24
N ASP A 191 -0.09 13.71 -5.18
CA ASP A 191 0.36 14.61 -4.12
C ASP A 191 -0.14 16.05 -4.33
N THR A 192 -0.03 16.86 -3.28
CA THR A 192 -0.30 18.30 -3.35
C THR A 192 0.77 19.03 -4.14
N ALA A 193 0.44 20.19 -4.68
CA ALA A 193 1.37 21.01 -5.48
C ALA A 193 2.65 21.39 -4.69
N ASN A 194 2.55 21.50 -3.37
CA ASN A 194 3.71 21.76 -2.49
C ASN A 194 4.40 20.48 -1.97
N GLY A 195 3.97 19.28 -2.39
CA GLY A 195 4.63 18.02 -2.09
C GLY A 195 4.52 17.59 -0.62
N GLU A 196 3.32 17.53 -0.06
CA GLU A 196 3.12 17.15 1.35
C GLU A 196 3.53 15.70 1.62
N LEU A 197 3.13 14.77 0.74
CA LEU A 197 3.43 13.35 0.92
C LEU A 197 4.89 13.04 0.60
N ILE A 198 5.41 13.56 -0.51
CA ILE A 198 6.80 13.30 -0.90
C ILE A 198 7.79 13.86 0.15
N LYS A 199 7.50 15.00 0.76
CA LYS A 199 8.30 15.58 1.85
C LYS A 199 8.24 14.77 3.15
N ALA A 200 7.21 13.95 3.34
CA ALA A 200 7.10 13.05 4.48
C ALA A 200 7.92 11.75 4.31
N ILE A 201 8.35 11.44 3.09
CA ILE A 201 9.25 10.33 2.77
C ILE A 201 10.69 10.78 3.06
N LYS A 202 11.23 10.36 4.23
CA LYS A 202 12.58 10.72 4.71
C LYS A 202 13.36 9.48 5.14
#